data_4541b4ca6eac56c8a05f389b18937e15
#
_entry.id   4541b4ca6eac56c8a05f389b18937e15
#
_cell.length_a   1.000
_cell.length_b   1.000
_cell.length_c   1.000
_cell.angle_alpha   90.00
_cell.angle_beta   90.00
_cell.angle_gamma   90.00
#
_symmetry.space_group_name_H-M   'P 1'
#
loop_
_entity.id
_entity.type
_entity.pdbx_description
1 polymer ?
#
loop_
_entity_poly.entity_id
_entity_poly.type
_entity_poly.pdbx_seq_one_letter_code
_entity_poly.pdbx_strand_id
1 'polypeptide(L)'
;RVREAYKGVPVIIGGLEASLRRLGHYDYWDDKVRRSILLDSRADILIYGMGERAVIEIAEALEAGIDACDITWIEGTCVKVKEPYIQPDDIILPDFDEISNSKEKYCRSFKMQYRSNDCVSGVRLIEKYDQNSFIVQNPPQPPLEREELDSLYGLPFEREYHPCYEKLGGVPAIDEVKFSITANRGCFGGCAFCAITYHQGREVRSRSKASIVAEAMLLTEKKDFKGYIHDVGGPTANFRHEACKKQITKGA
;
A
#
# COMPACT_ATOMS: atom_id res chain seq x y z
N ARG A 1 -18.94 10.02 -5.76
CA ARG A 1 -20.11 9.16 -5.44
C ARG A 1 -20.17 8.78 -3.96
N VAL A 2 -19.06 8.28 -3.35
CA VAL A 2 -19.06 7.91 -1.90
C VAL A 2 -19.47 9.11 -1.05
N ARG A 3 -18.85 10.29 -1.24
CA ARG A 3 -19.22 11.52 -0.52
C ARG A 3 -20.61 12.06 -0.83
N GLU A 4 -21.16 11.74 -1.98
CA GLU A 4 -22.56 12.09 -2.34
C GLU A 4 -23.56 11.22 -1.58
N ALA A 5 -23.25 9.91 -1.47
CA ALA A 5 -24.09 8.93 -0.77
C ALA A 5 -23.96 9.03 0.76
N TYR A 6 -22.74 9.30 1.26
CA TYR A 6 -22.42 9.30 2.69
C TYR A 6 -21.79 10.65 3.08
N LYS A 7 -22.62 11.62 3.39
CA LYS A 7 -22.16 12.96 3.80
C LYS A 7 -21.53 12.90 5.19
N GLY A 8 -20.36 13.55 5.34
CA GLY A 8 -19.66 13.65 6.63
C GLY A 8 -18.90 12.40 7.07
N VAL A 9 -18.90 11.33 6.26
CA VAL A 9 -18.10 10.13 6.56
C VAL A 9 -16.69 10.30 6.01
N PRO A 10 -15.63 10.04 6.80
CA PRO A 10 -14.25 10.02 6.33
C PRO A 10 -14.05 9.02 5.19
N VAL A 11 -13.31 9.43 4.18
CA VAL A 11 -12.97 8.58 3.02
C VAL A 11 -11.47 8.29 3.02
N ILE A 12 -11.12 7.05 3.30
CA ILE A 12 -9.75 6.56 3.28
C ILE A 12 -9.57 5.71 2.02
N ILE A 13 -8.49 5.95 1.27
CA ILE A 13 -8.14 5.17 0.08
C ILE A 13 -6.83 4.42 0.32
N GLY A 14 -6.69 3.26 -0.31
CA GLY A 14 -5.51 2.40 -0.16
C GLY A 14 -5.36 1.42 -1.30
N GLY A 15 -4.44 0.48 -1.14
CA GLY A 15 -4.13 -0.56 -2.10
C GLY A 15 -3.04 -0.16 -3.11
N LEU A 16 -2.79 -1.03 -4.07
CA LEU A 16 -1.68 -0.90 -5.01
C LEU A 16 -1.73 0.42 -5.80
N GLU A 17 -2.87 0.75 -6.36
CA GLU A 17 -3.06 1.96 -7.17
C GLU A 17 -2.85 3.24 -6.35
N ALA A 18 -3.37 3.28 -5.13
CA ALA A 18 -3.15 4.40 -4.22
C ALA A 18 -1.66 4.55 -3.87
N SER A 19 -0.97 3.44 -3.60
CA SER A 19 0.48 3.46 -3.33
C SER A 19 1.29 4.02 -4.48
N LEU A 20 0.96 3.65 -5.71
CA LEU A 20 1.69 4.11 -6.91
C LEU A 20 1.42 5.58 -7.23
N ARG A 21 0.23 6.07 -6.91
CA ARG A 21 -0.25 7.42 -7.25
C ARG A 21 -0.32 8.37 -6.04
N ARG A 22 0.37 8.05 -4.95
CA ARG A 22 0.31 8.84 -3.71
C ARG A 22 0.93 10.24 -3.78
N LEU A 23 1.88 10.42 -4.68
CA LEU A 23 2.56 11.69 -4.99
C LEU A 23 2.43 11.99 -6.48
N GLY A 24 3.07 13.02 -6.98
CA GLY A 24 3.15 13.31 -8.40
C GLY A 24 3.74 12.12 -9.17
N HIS A 25 3.01 11.62 -10.16
CA HIS A 25 3.32 10.37 -10.86
C HIS A 25 3.08 10.49 -12.37
N TYR A 26 3.82 9.71 -13.15
CA TYR A 26 3.64 9.65 -14.60
C TYR A 26 2.51 8.69 -14.94
N ASP A 27 1.52 9.20 -15.68
CA ASP A 27 0.43 8.43 -16.25
C ASP A 27 0.81 8.07 -17.70
N TYR A 28 1.09 6.79 -17.91
CA TYR A 28 1.49 6.24 -19.20
C TYR A 28 0.41 6.39 -20.28
N TRP A 29 -0.87 6.26 -19.90
CA TRP A 29 -1.97 6.32 -20.87
C TRP A 29 -2.18 7.71 -21.45
N ASP A 30 -2.05 8.73 -20.61
CA ASP A 30 -2.25 10.13 -21.00
C ASP A 30 -0.94 10.83 -21.34
N ASP A 31 0.21 10.14 -21.23
CA ASP A 31 1.55 10.71 -21.41
C ASP A 31 1.76 12.01 -20.64
N LYS A 32 1.38 11.99 -19.36
CA LYS A 32 1.40 13.19 -18.48
C LYS A 32 1.84 12.86 -17.08
N VAL A 33 2.44 13.84 -16.41
CA VAL A 33 2.59 13.82 -14.95
C VAL A 33 1.26 14.25 -14.33
N ARG A 34 0.71 13.37 -13.47
CA ARG A 34 -0.52 13.59 -12.73
C ARG A 34 -0.18 13.93 -11.29
N ARG A 35 -1.03 14.73 -10.66
CA ARG A 35 -0.92 15.03 -9.23
C ARG A 35 -1.36 13.84 -8.38
N SER A 36 -1.09 13.91 -7.06
CA SER A 36 -1.49 12.88 -6.12
C SER A 36 -2.96 12.48 -6.26
N ILE A 37 -3.24 11.18 -6.25
CA ILE A 37 -4.61 10.64 -6.27
C ILE A 37 -5.40 11.08 -5.03
N LEU A 38 -4.75 11.42 -3.92
CA LEU A 38 -5.40 11.95 -2.73
C LEU A 38 -6.10 13.29 -3.02
N LEU A 39 -5.50 14.13 -3.86
CA LEU A 39 -6.12 15.39 -4.31
C LEU A 39 -7.26 15.15 -5.29
N ASP A 40 -7.05 14.25 -6.27
CA ASP A 40 -8.03 14.00 -7.34
C ASP A 40 -9.27 13.27 -6.84
N SER A 41 -9.10 12.28 -5.95
CA SER A 41 -10.20 11.54 -5.33
C SER A 41 -10.94 12.35 -4.28
N ARG A 42 -10.33 13.41 -3.75
CA ARG A 42 -10.80 14.17 -2.58
C ARG A 42 -10.99 13.30 -1.33
N ALA A 43 -10.23 12.21 -1.21
CA ALA A 43 -10.20 11.42 0.01
C ALA A 43 -9.51 12.21 1.14
N ASP A 44 -9.72 11.78 2.38
CA ASP A 44 -9.16 12.45 3.55
C ASP A 44 -7.75 11.96 3.85
N ILE A 45 -7.55 10.63 3.80
CA ILE A 45 -6.27 9.98 4.06
C ILE A 45 -6.03 8.94 2.96
N LEU A 46 -4.76 8.79 2.56
CA LEU A 46 -4.31 7.72 1.69
C LEU A 46 -3.36 6.82 2.47
N ILE A 47 -3.65 5.51 2.50
CA ILE A 47 -2.77 4.49 3.04
C ILE A 47 -1.97 3.91 1.88
N TYR A 48 -0.64 3.88 2.01
CA TYR A 48 0.24 3.25 1.04
C TYR A 48 0.99 2.07 1.66
N GLY A 49 1.48 1.18 0.82
CA GLY A 49 2.13 -0.04 1.29
C GLY A 49 1.15 -1.05 1.88
N MET A 50 1.60 -1.82 2.83
CA MET A 50 0.80 -2.76 3.60
C MET A 50 0.10 -2.01 4.72
N GLY A 51 -1.20 -1.84 4.61
CA GLY A 51 -1.97 -0.87 5.39
C GLY A 51 -2.65 -1.42 6.64
N GLU A 52 -2.37 -2.65 7.08
CA GLU A 52 -3.10 -3.30 8.14
C GLU A 52 -3.02 -2.56 9.47
N ARG A 53 -1.82 -2.14 9.89
CA ARG A 53 -1.66 -1.34 11.12
C ARG A 53 -2.22 0.07 10.95
N ALA A 54 -1.92 0.71 9.82
CA ALA A 54 -2.38 2.07 9.57
C ALA A 54 -3.90 2.19 9.58
N VAL A 55 -4.65 1.20 9.04
CA VAL A 55 -6.12 1.22 9.07
C VAL A 55 -6.66 1.10 10.48
N ILE A 56 -6.02 0.31 11.35
CA ILE A 56 -6.40 0.17 12.76
C ILE A 56 -6.13 1.48 13.50
N GLU A 57 -4.93 2.04 13.38
CA GLU A 57 -4.56 3.31 14.03
C GLU A 57 -5.47 4.47 13.61
N ILE A 58 -5.85 4.54 12.33
CA ILE A 58 -6.82 5.53 11.84
C ILE A 58 -8.19 5.29 12.46
N ALA A 59 -8.66 4.03 12.54
CA ALA A 59 -9.95 3.71 13.12
C ALA A 59 -10.00 4.08 14.61
N GLU A 60 -8.96 3.78 15.36
CA GLU A 60 -8.82 4.13 16.78
C GLU A 60 -8.79 5.66 16.99
N ALA A 61 -8.08 6.40 16.14
CA ALA A 61 -8.05 7.86 16.19
C ALA A 61 -9.43 8.48 15.91
N LEU A 62 -10.15 7.95 14.91
CA LEU A 62 -11.52 8.39 14.60
C LEU A 62 -12.50 8.03 15.73
N GLU A 63 -12.38 6.84 16.34
CA GLU A 63 -13.17 6.42 17.50
C GLU A 63 -12.91 7.33 18.71
N ALA A 64 -11.68 7.77 18.89
CA ALA A 64 -11.31 8.76 19.91
C ALA A 64 -11.86 10.19 19.63
N GLY A 65 -12.55 10.39 18.52
CA GLY A 65 -13.17 11.67 18.14
C GLY A 65 -12.22 12.64 17.42
N ILE A 66 -11.09 12.18 16.92
CA ILE A 66 -10.18 13.01 16.14
C ILE A 66 -10.69 13.11 14.70
N ASP A 67 -10.82 14.32 14.18
CA ASP A 67 -11.23 14.52 12.81
C ASP A 67 -10.17 13.98 11.82
N ALA A 68 -10.61 13.37 10.71
CA ALA A 68 -9.73 12.76 9.72
C ALA A 68 -8.68 13.74 9.16
N CYS A 69 -8.98 15.03 9.07
CA CYS A 69 -8.04 16.05 8.60
C CYS A 69 -6.92 16.35 9.61
N ASP A 70 -7.11 16.00 10.88
CA ASP A 70 -6.16 16.23 11.96
C ASP A 70 -5.27 14.99 12.21
N ILE A 71 -5.63 13.82 11.65
CA ILE A 71 -4.83 12.60 11.71
C ILE A 71 -3.67 12.69 10.70
N THR A 72 -2.56 13.30 11.10
CA THR A 72 -1.45 13.62 10.19
C THR A 72 -0.15 12.86 10.47
N TRP A 73 -0.11 12.02 11.52
CA TRP A 73 1.12 11.43 12.07
C TRP A 73 1.31 9.93 11.79
N ILE A 74 0.28 9.22 11.30
CA ILE A 74 0.31 7.77 11.18
C ILE A 74 1.26 7.35 10.06
N GLU A 75 2.20 6.45 10.36
CA GLU A 75 3.11 5.86 9.38
C GLU A 75 2.35 5.10 8.27
N GLY A 76 2.93 5.04 7.08
CA GLY A 76 2.29 4.41 5.93
C GLY A 76 1.13 5.22 5.33
N THR A 77 1.00 6.51 5.69
CA THR A 77 -0.06 7.37 5.16
C THR A 77 0.47 8.55 4.35
N CYS A 78 -0.39 9.06 3.47
CA CYS A 78 -0.25 10.39 2.89
C CYS A 78 -1.45 11.23 3.29
N VAL A 79 -1.19 12.47 3.70
CA VAL A 79 -2.20 13.42 4.16
C VAL A 79 -2.05 14.75 3.44
N LYS A 80 -3.18 15.44 3.27
CA LYS A 80 -3.20 16.79 2.71
C LYS A 80 -3.14 17.81 3.83
N VAL A 81 -2.22 18.76 3.72
CA VAL A 81 -2.10 19.89 4.66
C VAL A 81 -2.03 21.22 3.91
N LYS A 82 -2.44 22.31 4.57
CA LYS A 82 -2.32 23.68 4.02
C LYS A 82 -0.92 24.23 4.18
N GLU A 83 -0.30 23.95 5.30
CA GLU A 83 1.04 24.36 5.65
C GLU A 83 1.69 23.25 6.49
N PRO A 84 2.72 22.57 5.95
CA PRO A 84 3.36 21.49 6.68
C PRO A 84 4.31 22.06 7.75
N TYR A 85 4.26 21.52 8.96
CA TYR A 85 5.35 21.69 9.91
C TYR A 85 6.56 20.88 9.41
N ILE A 86 7.65 21.58 9.09
CA ILE A 86 8.87 20.99 8.55
C ILE A 86 9.77 20.53 9.69
N GLN A 87 10.17 19.27 9.66
CA GLN A 87 11.11 18.65 10.60
C GLN A 87 12.52 18.61 9.98
N PRO A 88 13.59 18.51 10.80
CA PRO A 88 14.97 18.54 10.30
C PRO A 88 15.29 17.45 9.26
N ASP A 89 14.68 16.28 9.38
CA ASP A 89 14.92 15.13 8.51
C ASP A 89 13.96 15.03 7.31
N ASP A 90 13.02 15.96 7.19
CA ASP A 90 12.07 15.97 6.09
C ASP A 90 12.75 16.22 4.74
N ILE A 91 12.32 15.49 3.73
CA ILE A 91 12.75 15.71 2.35
C ILE A 91 11.67 16.51 1.62
N ILE A 92 12.03 17.72 1.18
CA ILE A 92 11.19 18.53 0.31
C ILE A 92 11.44 18.08 -1.13
N LEU A 93 10.41 17.55 -1.76
CA LEU A 93 10.44 17.16 -3.18
C LEU A 93 10.36 18.39 -4.08
N PRO A 94 10.83 18.30 -5.33
CA PRO A 94 10.47 19.30 -6.34
C PRO A 94 8.95 19.49 -6.41
N ASP A 95 8.49 20.72 -6.58
CA ASP A 95 7.06 21.06 -6.65
C ASP A 95 6.38 20.38 -7.84
N PHE A 96 5.08 20.17 -7.75
CA PHE A 96 4.31 19.53 -8.83
C PHE A 96 4.48 20.23 -10.18
N ASP A 97 4.50 21.57 -10.21
CA ASP A 97 4.73 22.33 -11.43
C ASP A 97 6.13 22.08 -12.02
N GLU A 98 7.15 21.93 -11.18
CA GLU A 98 8.49 21.60 -11.63
C GLU A 98 8.58 20.21 -12.26
N ILE A 99 7.98 19.19 -11.62
CA ILE A 99 8.01 17.81 -12.14
C ILE A 99 7.14 17.64 -13.37
N SER A 100 6.08 18.43 -13.53
CA SER A 100 5.20 18.41 -14.71
C SER A 100 5.87 18.98 -15.96
N ASN A 101 6.81 19.90 -15.77
CA ASN A 101 7.47 20.62 -16.86
C ASN A 101 8.91 20.17 -17.12
N SER A 102 9.49 19.28 -16.30
CA SER A 102 10.87 18.83 -16.42
C SER A 102 11.02 17.35 -16.10
N LYS A 103 11.42 16.57 -17.11
CA LYS A 103 11.75 15.14 -16.94
C LYS A 103 12.86 14.91 -15.92
N GLU A 104 13.85 15.81 -15.88
CA GLU A 104 14.96 15.74 -14.93
C GLU A 104 14.46 15.93 -13.48
N LYS A 105 13.60 16.93 -13.25
CA LYS A 105 12.98 17.17 -11.93
C LYS A 105 12.09 15.99 -11.52
N TYR A 106 11.33 15.43 -12.45
CA TYR A 106 10.54 14.23 -12.23
C TYR A 106 11.43 13.04 -11.81
N CYS A 107 12.48 12.75 -12.55
CA CYS A 107 13.43 11.68 -12.21
C CYS A 107 14.09 11.90 -10.84
N ARG A 108 14.41 13.15 -10.49
CA ARG A 108 14.96 13.49 -9.17
C ARG A 108 13.93 13.21 -8.08
N SER A 109 12.68 13.67 -8.23
CA SER A 109 11.59 13.41 -7.29
C SER A 109 11.39 11.92 -7.10
N PHE A 110 11.24 11.15 -8.19
CA PHE A 110 11.09 9.71 -8.13
C PHE A 110 12.24 9.00 -7.41
N LYS A 111 13.49 9.41 -7.66
CA LYS A 111 14.65 8.87 -6.96
C LYS A 111 14.60 9.10 -5.46
N MET A 112 14.14 10.28 -5.03
CA MET A 112 13.97 10.59 -3.60
C MET A 112 12.87 9.74 -2.98
N GLN A 113 11.71 9.62 -3.65
CA GLN A 113 10.61 8.76 -3.23
C GLN A 113 11.04 7.29 -3.11
N TYR A 114 11.75 6.78 -4.13
CA TYR A 114 12.20 5.39 -4.17
C TYR A 114 13.19 5.06 -3.04
N ARG A 115 14.06 5.99 -2.67
CA ARG A 115 15.01 5.83 -1.56
C ARG A 115 14.33 5.88 -0.20
N SER A 116 13.27 6.68 -0.06
CA SER A 116 12.51 6.82 1.19
C SER A 116 11.39 5.78 1.33
N ASN A 117 11.38 4.75 0.50
CA ASN A 117 10.38 3.66 0.55
C ASN A 117 10.82 2.48 1.43
N ASP A 118 11.83 2.67 2.24
CA ASP A 118 12.34 1.68 3.19
C ASP A 118 11.90 2.02 4.61
N CYS A 119 11.39 1.05 5.36
CA CYS A 119 10.85 1.29 6.70
C CYS A 119 11.91 1.61 7.77
N VAL A 120 13.18 1.34 7.50
CA VAL A 120 14.30 1.64 8.44
C VAL A 120 14.90 3.02 8.18
N SER A 121 15.02 3.39 6.91
CA SER A 121 15.69 4.62 6.48
C SER A 121 14.74 5.65 5.84
N GLY A 122 13.47 5.29 5.69
CA GLY A 122 12.46 6.19 5.14
C GLY A 122 12.15 7.36 6.06
N VAL A 123 12.01 8.53 5.47
CA VAL A 123 11.67 9.78 6.15
C VAL A 123 10.41 10.39 5.52
N ARG A 124 9.87 11.42 6.17
CA ARG A 124 8.74 12.16 5.61
C ARG A 124 9.13 12.85 4.31
N LEU A 125 8.22 12.79 3.34
CA LEU A 125 8.35 13.51 2.07
C LEU A 125 7.25 14.56 1.98
N ILE A 126 7.60 15.74 1.50
CA ILE A 126 6.67 16.86 1.34
C ILE A 126 6.70 17.29 -0.12
N GLU A 127 5.55 17.25 -0.79
CA GLU A 127 5.37 17.70 -2.17
C GLU A 127 4.34 18.83 -2.21
N LYS A 128 4.71 19.95 -2.81
CA LYS A 128 3.84 21.11 -2.97
C LYS A 128 3.10 21.07 -4.30
N TYR A 129 1.82 21.44 -4.27
CA TYR A 129 0.93 21.48 -5.43
C TYR A 129 0.46 22.89 -5.79
N ASP A 130 0.21 23.72 -4.79
CA ASP A 130 -0.09 25.15 -4.95
C ASP A 130 0.27 25.91 -3.65
N GLN A 131 -0.08 27.19 -3.54
CA GLN A 131 0.32 28.01 -2.38
C GLN A 131 -0.10 27.43 -1.03
N ASN A 132 -1.26 26.76 -0.95
CA ASN A 132 -1.84 26.25 0.28
C ASN A 132 -2.23 24.75 0.17
N SER A 133 -1.52 23.99 -0.66
CA SER A 133 -1.83 22.58 -0.86
C SER A 133 -0.54 21.76 -0.94
N PHE A 134 -0.30 20.99 0.10
CA PHE A 134 0.83 20.09 0.22
C PHE A 134 0.34 18.68 0.51
N ILE A 135 1.05 17.71 -0.02
CA ILE A 135 0.94 16.32 0.41
C ILE A 135 2.16 15.99 1.26
N VAL A 136 1.89 15.51 2.46
CA VAL A 136 2.90 14.95 3.36
C VAL A 136 2.75 13.43 3.31
N GLN A 137 3.79 12.75 2.86
CA GLN A 137 3.92 11.31 3.00
C GLN A 137 4.68 11.02 4.30
N ASN A 138 4.03 10.36 5.24
CA ASN A 138 4.69 9.86 6.44
C ASN A 138 5.64 8.69 6.11
N PRO A 139 6.59 8.32 7.00
CA PRO A 139 7.46 7.17 6.78
C PRO A 139 6.66 5.88 6.52
N PRO A 140 7.24 4.90 5.80
CA PRO A 140 6.59 3.60 5.59
C PRO A 140 6.34 2.87 6.93
N GLN A 141 5.21 2.18 7.04
CA GLN A 141 4.97 1.26 8.15
C GLN A 141 6.01 0.12 8.15
N PRO A 142 6.49 -0.30 9.31
CA PRO A 142 7.26 -1.53 9.44
C PRO A 142 6.44 -2.74 8.95
N PRO A 143 7.06 -3.72 8.29
CA PRO A 143 6.37 -4.93 7.87
C PRO A 143 5.84 -5.69 9.08
N LEU A 144 4.70 -6.38 8.88
CA LEU A 144 4.09 -7.22 9.91
C LEU A 144 5.06 -8.31 10.39
N GLU A 145 5.07 -8.57 11.68
CA GLU A 145 5.76 -9.74 12.22
C GLU A 145 5.03 -11.02 11.81
N ARG A 146 5.70 -12.17 11.96
CA ARG A 146 5.15 -13.47 11.50
C ARG A 146 3.82 -13.80 12.16
N GLU A 147 3.70 -13.54 13.46
CA GLU A 147 2.50 -13.82 14.25
C GLU A 147 1.32 -12.95 13.82
N GLU A 148 1.57 -11.68 13.51
CA GLU A 148 0.57 -10.76 12.97
C GLU A 148 0.13 -11.20 11.57
N LEU A 149 1.09 -11.59 10.73
CA LEU A 149 0.83 -12.08 9.38
C LEU A 149 0.00 -13.38 9.41
N ASP A 150 0.34 -14.31 10.29
CA ASP A 150 -0.41 -15.55 10.48
C ASP A 150 -1.84 -15.27 10.97
N SER A 151 -2.02 -14.34 11.90
CA SER A 151 -3.33 -13.92 12.41
C SER A 151 -4.17 -13.29 11.30
N LEU A 152 -3.58 -12.44 10.47
CA LEU A 152 -4.26 -11.81 9.35
C LEU A 152 -4.79 -12.86 8.35
N TYR A 153 -3.96 -13.82 7.97
CA TYR A 153 -4.35 -14.90 7.06
C TYR A 153 -5.24 -15.98 7.70
N GLY A 154 -5.39 -15.96 9.02
CA GLY A 154 -6.35 -16.73 9.78
C GLY A 154 -7.77 -16.16 9.81
N LEU A 155 -7.99 -14.96 9.27
CA LEU A 155 -9.32 -14.36 9.20
C LEU A 155 -10.25 -15.19 8.28
N PRO A 156 -11.57 -15.21 8.54
CA PRO A 156 -12.54 -16.00 7.79
C PRO A 156 -12.86 -15.40 6.43
N PHE A 157 -11.89 -15.41 5.51
CA PHE A 157 -12.10 -14.91 4.14
C PHE A 157 -13.09 -15.79 3.38
N GLU A 158 -14.08 -15.18 2.73
CA GLU A 158 -15.07 -15.85 1.90
C GLU A 158 -14.44 -16.54 0.68
N ARG A 159 -13.39 -15.97 0.10
CA ARG A 159 -12.72 -16.44 -1.14
C ARG A 159 -13.66 -16.57 -2.32
N GLU A 160 -14.66 -15.71 -2.33
CA GLU A 160 -15.65 -15.57 -3.38
C GLU A 160 -15.89 -14.11 -3.68
N TYR A 161 -16.40 -13.81 -4.86
CA TYR A 161 -16.89 -12.47 -5.15
C TYR A 161 -18.25 -12.23 -4.49
N HIS A 162 -18.56 -10.99 -4.23
CA HIS A 162 -19.86 -10.62 -3.65
C HIS A 162 -21.02 -11.00 -4.59
N PRO A 163 -22.13 -11.58 -4.10
CA PRO A 163 -23.25 -12.07 -4.91
C PRO A 163 -23.89 -11.02 -5.84
N CYS A 164 -23.71 -9.73 -5.56
CA CYS A 164 -24.22 -8.68 -6.46
C CYS A 164 -23.64 -8.75 -7.88
N TYR A 165 -22.46 -9.36 -8.04
CA TYR A 165 -21.79 -9.51 -9.35
C TYR A 165 -22.31 -10.72 -10.17
N GLU A 166 -23.07 -11.66 -9.60
CA GLU A 166 -23.58 -12.83 -10.31
C GLU A 166 -24.38 -12.44 -11.54
N LYS A 167 -25.28 -11.44 -11.40
CA LYS A 167 -26.09 -10.92 -12.51
C LYS A 167 -25.27 -10.24 -13.62
N LEU A 168 -24.03 -9.89 -13.33
CA LEU A 168 -23.09 -9.27 -14.28
C LEU A 168 -22.12 -10.28 -14.90
N GLY A 169 -22.29 -11.59 -14.63
CA GLY A 169 -21.42 -12.65 -15.11
C GLY A 169 -20.29 -13.03 -14.15
N GLY A 170 -20.38 -12.60 -12.90
CA GLY A 170 -19.37 -12.88 -11.86
C GLY A 170 -18.10 -11.98 -11.97
N VAL A 171 -17.03 -12.45 -11.35
CA VAL A 171 -15.70 -11.81 -11.39
C VAL A 171 -14.68 -12.85 -11.84
N PRO A 172 -14.32 -12.92 -13.14
CA PRO A 172 -13.44 -13.98 -13.68
C PRO A 172 -12.09 -14.10 -12.98
N ALA A 173 -11.56 -12.99 -12.45
CA ALA A 173 -10.28 -12.97 -11.73
C ALA A 173 -10.26 -13.87 -10.48
N ILE A 174 -11.43 -14.25 -9.93
CA ILE A 174 -11.48 -15.13 -8.76
C ILE A 174 -10.95 -16.53 -9.08
N ASP A 175 -11.14 -17.00 -10.31
CA ASP A 175 -10.70 -18.32 -10.74
C ASP A 175 -9.19 -18.49 -10.65
N GLU A 176 -8.45 -17.40 -10.84
CA GLU A 176 -6.98 -17.41 -10.78
C GLU A 176 -6.45 -17.41 -9.34
N VAL A 177 -7.17 -16.80 -8.39
CA VAL A 177 -6.65 -16.54 -7.04
C VAL A 177 -7.31 -17.35 -5.94
N LYS A 178 -8.51 -17.90 -6.18
CA LYS A 178 -9.32 -18.61 -5.18
C LYS A 178 -8.57 -19.73 -4.46
N PHE A 179 -7.81 -20.53 -5.21
CA PHE A 179 -7.03 -21.66 -4.71
C PHE A 179 -5.52 -21.37 -4.71
N SER A 180 -5.14 -20.13 -4.46
CA SER A 180 -3.75 -19.71 -4.26
C SER A 180 -3.52 -19.30 -2.80
N ILE A 181 -2.31 -19.58 -2.29
CA ILE A 181 -1.90 -19.27 -0.91
C ILE A 181 -0.73 -18.30 -0.94
N THR A 182 -0.93 -17.13 -0.36
CA THR A 182 0.17 -16.18 -0.13
C THR A 182 1.02 -16.64 1.05
N ALA A 183 2.24 -17.06 0.79
CA ALA A 183 3.17 -17.56 1.82
C ALA A 183 4.09 -16.47 2.37
N ASN A 184 4.35 -15.42 1.60
CA ASN A 184 5.21 -14.29 1.98
C ASN A 184 4.79 -13.00 1.31
N ARG A 185 5.24 -11.88 1.88
CA ARG A 185 5.14 -10.52 1.34
C ARG A 185 6.50 -9.89 1.23
N GLY A 186 6.59 -8.81 0.44
CA GLY A 186 7.84 -8.12 0.16
C GLY A 186 8.69 -8.79 -0.92
N CYS A 187 9.56 -8.03 -1.53
CA CYS A 187 10.48 -8.53 -2.57
C CYS A 187 11.77 -7.68 -2.60
N PHE A 188 12.91 -8.30 -2.43
CA PHE A 188 14.20 -7.62 -2.53
C PHE A 188 14.69 -7.42 -3.97
N GLY A 189 13.96 -7.89 -4.96
CA GLY A 189 14.21 -7.60 -6.37
C GLY A 189 13.94 -6.14 -6.70
N GLY A 190 14.80 -5.49 -7.46
CA GLY A 190 14.64 -4.10 -7.91
C GLY A 190 14.24 -4.01 -9.39
N CYS A 191 13.36 -4.89 -9.87
CA CYS A 191 12.98 -4.96 -11.28
C CYS A 191 12.28 -3.66 -11.71
N ALA A 192 12.79 -3.02 -12.76
CA ALA A 192 12.33 -1.70 -13.21
C ALA A 192 10.86 -1.64 -13.66
N PHE A 193 10.29 -2.77 -14.04
CA PHE A 193 8.89 -2.88 -14.46
C PHE A 193 7.93 -3.22 -13.31
N CYS A 194 8.44 -3.60 -12.11
CA CYS A 194 7.65 -4.22 -11.06
C CYS A 194 7.31 -3.23 -9.94
N ALA A 195 6.01 -3.10 -9.64
CA ALA A 195 5.52 -2.24 -8.57
C ALA A 195 5.59 -2.90 -7.17
N ILE A 196 5.83 -4.21 -7.08
CA ILE A 196 5.72 -4.96 -5.82
C ILE A 196 6.69 -4.42 -4.75
N THR A 197 7.94 -4.20 -5.10
CA THR A 197 8.93 -3.64 -4.16
C THR A 197 8.52 -2.26 -3.66
N TYR A 198 7.92 -1.44 -4.52
CA TYR A 198 7.47 -0.09 -4.18
C TYR A 198 6.21 -0.08 -3.33
N HIS A 199 5.36 -1.11 -3.46
CA HIS A 199 4.13 -1.27 -2.69
C HIS A 199 4.34 -2.08 -1.41
N GLN A 200 4.91 -3.30 -1.50
CA GLN A 200 5.06 -4.19 -0.34
C GLN A 200 6.36 -3.99 0.45
N GLY A 201 7.29 -3.20 -0.08
CA GLY A 201 8.61 -3.03 0.50
C GLY A 201 9.60 -4.12 0.06
N ARG A 202 10.84 -3.96 0.51
CA ARG A 202 11.96 -4.84 0.14
C ARG A 202 12.24 -5.93 1.16
N GLU A 203 11.70 -5.78 2.37
CA GLU A 203 11.85 -6.76 3.42
C GLU A 203 10.87 -7.91 3.21
N VAL A 204 11.40 -9.13 3.11
CA VAL A 204 10.56 -10.32 2.95
C VAL A 204 10.12 -10.83 4.32
N ARG A 205 8.81 -10.92 4.51
CA ARG A 205 8.17 -11.50 5.70
C ARG A 205 7.36 -12.71 5.29
N SER A 206 7.63 -13.85 5.95
CA SER A 206 7.01 -15.14 5.61
C SER A 206 6.13 -15.64 6.74
N ARG A 207 4.99 -16.20 6.36
CA ARG A 207 4.07 -16.90 7.26
C ARG A 207 4.71 -18.17 7.82
N SER A 208 4.20 -18.64 8.94
CA SER A 208 4.56 -19.94 9.50
C SER A 208 4.07 -21.09 8.60
N LYS A 209 4.75 -22.22 8.66
CA LYS A 209 4.29 -23.43 7.97
C LYS A 209 2.91 -23.88 8.46
N ALA A 210 2.64 -23.73 9.77
CA ALA A 210 1.37 -24.10 10.37
C ALA A 210 0.22 -23.28 9.78
N SER A 211 0.40 -21.96 9.64
CA SER A 211 -0.61 -21.08 9.03
C SER A 211 -0.88 -21.46 7.56
N ILE A 212 0.16 -21.73 6.77
CA ILE A 212 0.02 -22.12 5.37
C ILE A 212 -0.71 -23.48 5.24
N VAL A 213 -0.36 -24.46 6.09
CA VAL A 213 -0.99 -25.80 6.06
C VAL A 213 -2.45 -25.70 6.50
N ALA A 214 -2.77 -24.92 7.54
CA ALA A 214 -4.14 -24.69 7.97
C ALA A 214 -5.00 -24.10 6.85
N GLU A 215 -4.48 -23.10 6.15
CA GLU A 215 -5.18 -22.51 4.99
C GLU A 215 -5.35 -23.52 3.85
N ALA A 216 -4.32 -24.32 3.55
CA ALA A 216 -4.43 -25.36 2.53
C ALA A 216 -5.53 -26.37 2.87
N MET A 217 -5.64 -26.78 4.15
CA MET A 217 -6.72 -27.66 4.60
C MET A 217 -8.10 -27.04 4.38
N LEU A 218 -8.28 -25.76 4.76
CA LEU A 218 -9.54 -25.05 4.51
C LEU A 218 -9.92 -24.99 3.02
N LEU A 219 -8.93 -24.85 2.14
CA LEU A 219 -9.15 -24.85 0.70
C LEU A 219 -9.65 -26.21 0.20
N THR A 220 -9.16 -27.33 0.76
CA THR A 220 -9.58 -28.68 0.36
C THR A 220 -11.03 -29.01 0.74
N GLU A 221 -11.59 -28.28 1.71
CA GLU A 221 -12.98 -28.42 2.18
C GLU A 221 -14.00 -27.67 1.30
N LYS A 222 -13.52 -26.79 0.40
CA LYS A 222 -14.40 -26.03 -0.50
C LYS A 222 -15.05 -26.98 -1.52
N LYS A 223 -16.35 -26.81 -1.77
CA LYS A 223 -17.17 -27.69 -2.66
C LYS A 223 -16.66 -27.76 -4.09
N ASP A 224 -16.03 -26.71 -4.57
CA ASP A 224 -15.51 -26.57 -5.93
C ASP A 224 -14.00 -26.81 -6.03
N PHE A 225 -13.37 -27.33 -4.96
CA PHE A 225 -11.96 -27.73 -4.99
C PHE A 225 -11.74 -28.90 -5.93
N LYS A 226 -10.89 -28.72 -6.93
CA LYS A 226 -10.63 -29.70 -8.00
C LYS A 226 -9.38 -30.57 -7.74
N GLY A 227 -8.87 -30.60 -6.50
CA GLY A 227 -7.74 -31.46 -6.11
C GLY A 227 -6.36 -30.82 -6.23
N TYR A 228 -6.24 -29.56 -6.57
CA TYR A 228 -4.95 -28.87 -6.65
C TYR A 228 -5.03 -27.43 -6.16
N ILE A 229 -3.93 -26.94 -5.59
CA ILE A 229 -3.70 -25.55 -5.22
C ILE A 229 -2.80 -24.95 -6.30
N HIS A 230 -3.21 -23.82 -6.87
CA HIS A 230 -2.54 -23.21 -8.03
C HIS A 230 -1.16 -22.69 -7.69
N ASP A 231 -1.00 -22.07 -6.52
CA ASP A 231 0.24 -21.48 -6.08
C ASP A 231 0.35 -21.43 -4.55
N VAL A 232 1.57 -21.59 -4.04
CA VAL A 232 1.95 -21.39 -2.64
C VAL A 232 3.23 -20.56 -2.63
N GLY A 233 3.11 -19.25 -2.56
CA GLY A 233 4.27 -18.38 -2.69
C GLY A 233 3.98 -16.91 -2.41
N GLY A 234 4.91 -16.05 -2.79
CA GLY A 234 4.70 -14.62 -2.84
C GLY A 234 4.32 -14.15 -4.24
N PRO A 235 4.02 -12.86 -4.39
CA PRO A 235 3.58 -12.30 -5.67
C PRO A 235 4.59 -12.41 -6.81
N THR A 236 5.87 -12.62 -6.50
CA THR A 236 6.95 -12.62 -7.48
C THR A 236 7.83 -13.85 -7.41
N ALA A 237 8.00 -14.41 -6.22
CA ALA A 237 8.86 -15.55 -5.98
C ALA A 237 8.54 -16.19 -4.63
N ASN A 238 8.90 -17.45 -4.48
CA ASN A 238 8.67 -18.21 -3.26
C ASN A 238 9.80 -17.99 -2.25
N PHE A 239 9.81 -16.85 -1.58
CA PHE A 239 10.76 -16.54 -0.53
C PHE A 239 10.30 -17.13 0.81
N ARG A 240 11.22 -17.77 1.55
CA ARG A 240 10.94 -18.34 2.87
C ARG A 240 11.67 -17.68 4.03
N HIS A 241 12.71 -16.91 3.74
CA HIS A 241 13.55 -16.25 4.73
C HIS A 241 13.97 -14.88 4.22
N GLU A 242 14.37 -14.02 5.12
CA GLU A 242 14.95 -12.73 4.79
C GLU A 242 16.20 -12.95 3.91
N ALA A 243 16.36 -12.11 2.90
CA ALA A 243 17.51 -12.20 2.00
C ALA A 243 18.84 -11.90 2.73
N CYS A 244 18.80 -11.03 3.73
CA CYS A 244 19.96 -10.63 4.50
C CYS A 244 19.53 -10.09 5.87
N LYS A 245 20.10 -10.62 6.95
CA LYS A 245 19.84 -10.12 8.32
C LYS A 245 20.16 -8.64 8.51
N LYS A 246 21.04 -8.07 7.68
CA LYS A 246 21.34 -6.62 7.75
C LYS A 246 20.18 -5.74 7.29
N GLN A 247 19.23 -6.25 6.50
CA GLN A 247 18.07 -5.48 6.07
C GLN A 247 17.23 -5.00 7.25
N ILE A 248 17.08 -5.80 8.28
CA ILE A 248 16.30 -5.47 9.49
C ILE A 248 16.86 -4.25 10.21
N THR A 249 18.17 -4.04 10.17
CA THR A 249 18.85 -2.98 10.95
C THR A 249 19.36 -1.81 10.13
N LYS A 250 19.58 -2.01 8.83
CA LYS A 250 20.20 -1.01 7.94
C LYS A 250 19.29 -0.58 6.80
N GLY A 251 18.14 -1.23 6.67
CA GLY A 251 17.26 -1.06 5.52
C GLY A 251 17.77 -1.80 4.27
N ALA A 252 17.07 -1.64 3.16
CA ALA A 252 17.31 -2.35 1.88
C ALA A 252 17.62 -1.38 0.73
#